data_83ea6d2e72cf171e6bb87949c820175c
#
_entry.id   83ea6d2e72cf171e6bb87949c820175c
#
_cell.length_a   1.000
_cell.length_b   1.000
_cell.length_c   1.000
_cell.angle_alpha   90.00
_cell.angle_beta   90.00
_cell.angle_gamma   90.00
#
_symmetry.space_group_name_H-M   'P 1'
#
loop_
_entity.id
_entity.type
_entity.pdbx_description
1 polymer ?
#
loop_
_entity_poly.entity_id
_entity_poly.type
_entity_poly.pdbx_seq_one_letter_code
_entity_poly.pdbx_strand_id
1 'polypeptide(L)'
;MDATAIILAAGEGTRMKSNHCKVSHKILGKPMVQWIVDATIKAGCSRVVVVIGSHADEMRALIDGAYANSATKVECVEQTERLGTGHAVKVTLEACGITQGPVVVLNGDLPLITADTVAKFAQTVATGELACTVMTMTPPDPFGYGRIKLGADGQIERIIEQKDCTPEQAATLLECNAGCYAFDGAQLAAHINEIGNDNAQSEYYLPDMLEILK
;
A
#
# COMPACT_ATOMS: atom_id res chain seq x y z
N MET A 1 -15.16 -9.45 -8.11
CA MET A 1 -14.03 -8.74 -8.81
C MET A 1 -12.78 -9.57 -8.62
N ASP A 2 -12.08 -9.93 -9.68
CA ASP A 2 -10.83 -10.71 -9.56
C ASP A 2 -9.63 -9.80 -9.29
N ALA A 3 -9.68 -9.13 -8.13
CA ALA A 3 -8.66 -8.23 -7.69
C ALA A 3 -7.96 -8.78 -6.44
N THR A 4 -6.65 -8.58 -6.35
CA THR A 4 -5.87 -8.88 -5.16
C THR A 4 -5.65 -7.60 -4.34
N ALA A 5 -5.92 -7.64 -3.04
CA ALA A 5 -5.56 -6.59 -2.12
C ALA A 5 -4.28 -6.97 -1.36
N ILE A 6 -3.29 -6.08 -1.35
CA ILE A 6 -2.05 -6.18 -0.56
C ILE A 6 -2.11 -5.12 0.53
N ILE A 7 -2.08 -5.55 1.79
CA ILE A 7 -2.15 -4.67 2.96
C ILE A 7 -0.78 -4.60 3.62
N LEU A 8 -0.15 -3.43 3.58
CA LEU A 8 1.18 -3.21 4.15
C LEU A 8 1.10 -3.05 5.67
N ALA A 9 1.54 -4.06 6.40
CA ALA A 9 1.48 -4.14 7.86
C ALA A 9 2.84 -4.47 8.50
N ALA A 10 3.95 -4.45 7.72
CA ALA A 10 5.30 -4.83 8.17
C ALA A 10 6.03 -3.72 8.95
N GLY A 11 5.49 -2.49 8.99
CA GLY A 11 6.12 -1.33 9.62
C GLY A 11 6.24 -1.46 11.14
N GLU A 12 7.36 -0.99 11.71
CA GLU A 12 7.63 -1.06 13.16
C GLU A 12 6.70 -0.21 14.03
N GLY A 13 6.15 0.87 13.47
CA GLY A 13 5.31 1.78 14.26
C GLY A 13 6.01 2.44 15.45
N THR A 14 7.30 2.73 15.35
CA THR A 14 8.18 3.22 16.44
C THR A 14 7.61 4.42 17.19
N ARG A 15 6.84 5.28 16.52
CA ARG A 15 6.15 6.44 17.11
C ARG A 15 5.09 6.05 18.15
N MET A 16 4.55 4.84 18.09
CA MET A 16 3.52 4.35 19.02
C MET A 16 4.10 3.96 20.38
N LYS A 17 5.42 3.76 20.49
CA LYS A 17 6.11 3.35 21.74
C LYS A 17 5.43 2.15 22.41
N SER A 18 5.00 1.17 21.61
CA SER A 18 4.27 -0.04 22.02
C SER A 18 5.08 -1.28 21.71
N ASN A 19 4.90 -2.33 22.51
CA ASN A 19 5.45 -3.68 22.25
C ASN A 19 4.58 -4.50 21.29
N HIS A 20 3.48 -3.92 20.81
CA HIS A 20 2.58 -4.54 19.85
C HIS A 20 2.73 -3.91 18.49
N CYS A 21 2.40 -4.65 17.43
CA CYS A 21 2.34 -4.13 16.08
C CYS A 21 1.41 -2.90 16.01
N LYS A 22 1.82 -1.84 15.31
CA LYS A 22 1.00 -0.63 15.16
C LYS A 22 -0.43 -0.94 14.74
N VAL A 23 -0.59 -1.82 13.75
CA VAL A 23 -1.89 -2.12 13.13
C VAL A 23 -2.71 -3.18 13.89
N SER A 24 -2.15 -3.81 14.94
CA SER A 24 -2.88 -4.67 15.86
C SER A 24 -3.66 -3.89 16.93
N HIS A 25 -3.33 -2.60 17.13
CA HIS A 25 -4.08 -1.75 18.05
C HIS A 25 -5.54 -1.63 17.65
N LYS A 26 -6.42 -1.66 18.67
CA LYS A 26 -7.86 -1.71 18.47
C LYS A 26 -8.49 -0.32 18.35
N ILE A 27 -9.34 -0.14 17.36
CA ILE A 27 -10.27 0.98 17.22
C ILE A 27 -11.68 0.41 17.36
N LEU A 28 -12.46 0.91 18.29
CA LEU A 28 -13.80 0.40 18.62
C LEU A 28 -13.80 -1.12 18.89
N GLY A 29 -12.78 -1.61 19.59
CA GLY A 29 -12.66 -3.00 19.99
C GLY A 29 -12.09 -3.95 18.93
N LYS A 30 -11.83 -3.48 17.68
CA LYS A 30 -11.34 -4.29 16.55
C LYS A 30 -9.99 -3.77 16.08
N PRO A 31 -8.98 -4.66 15.84
CA PRO A 31 -7.69 -4.28 15.30
C PRO A 31 -7.78 -3.46 14.00
N MET A 32 -6.92 -2.43 13.86
CA MET A 32 -6.93 -1.56 12.68
C MET A 32 -6.85 -2.34 11.36
N VAL A 33 -5.94 -3.29 11.28
CA VAL A 33 -5.76 -4.11 10.07
C VAL A 33 -7.02 -4.88 9.67
N GLN A 34 -7.83 -5.35 10.66
CA GLN A 34 -9.06 -6.08 10.38
C GLN A 34 -10.14 -5.21 9.74
N TRP A 35 -10.17 -3.89 10.04
CA TRP A 35 -11.09 -2.97 9.35
C TRP A 35 -10.78 -2.92 7.87
N ILE A 36 -9.51 -2.92 7.52
CA ILE A 36 -9.05 -2.83 6.12
C ILE A 36 -9.29 -4.15 5.40
N VAL A 37 -8.95 -5.29 6.03
CA VAL A 37 -9.23 -6.63 5.47
C VAL A 37 -10.72 -6.78 5.20
N ASP A 38 -11.59 -6.40 6.14
CA ASP A 38 -13.05 -6.49 5.94
C ASP A 38 -13.53 -5.57 4.83
N ALA A 39 -12.96 -4.37 4.70
CA ALA A 39 -13.30 -3.46 3.61
C ALA A 39 -12.91 -4.04 2.25
N THR A 40 -11.74 -4.69 2.14
CA THR A 40 -11.28 -5.35 0.90
C THR A 40 -12.12 -6.58 0.54
N ILE A 41 -12.50 -7.40 1.52
CA ILE A 41 -13.42 -8.54 1.32
C ILE A 41 -14.79 -8.03 0.84
N LYS A 42 -15.35 -7.02 1.50
CA LYS A 42 -16.63 -6.40 1.12
C LYS A 42 -16.59 -5.73 -0.25
N ALA A 43 -15.44 -5.21 -0.65
CA ALA A 43 -15.21 -4.67 -2.00
C ALA A 43 -15.25 -5.76 -3.08
N GLY A 44 -15.19 -7.02 -2.70
CA GLY A 44 -15.21 -8.17 -3.62
C GLY A 44 -13.83 -8.55 -4.14
N CYS A 45 -12.74 -8.23 -3.42
CA CYS A 45 -11.43 -8.77 -3.74
C CYS A 45 -11.44 -10.30 -3.60
N SER A 46 -10.89 -11.01 -4.59
CA SER A 46 -10.81 -12.47 -4.60
C SER A 46 -9.72 -13.00 -3.65
N ARG A 47 -8.74 -12.17 -3.34
CA ARG A 47 -7.59 -12.48 -2.49
C ARG A 47 -7.16 -11.26 -1.67
N VAL A 48 -6.79 -11.48 -0.41
CA VAL A 48 -6.23 -10.46 0.47
C VAL A 48 -4.92 -10.98 1.06
N VAL A 49 -3.84 -10.24 0.88
CA VAL A 49 -2.51 -10.57 1.42
C VAL A 49 -2.10 -9.49 2.41
N VAL A 50 -1.84 -9.89 3.64
CA VAL A 50 -1.33 -8.98 4.69
C VAL A 50 0.19 -9.17 4.78
N VAL A 51 0.93 -8.11 4.45
CA VAL A 51 2.40 -8.12 4.55
C VAL A 51 2.78 -7.85 6.00
N ILE A 52 3.36 -8.84 6.66
CA ILE A 52 3.76 -8.78 8.07
C ILE A 52 5.29 -8.64 8.20
N GLY A 53 5.78 -8.21 9.36
CA GLY A 53 7.21 -7.95 9.60
C GLY A 53 7.63 -8.18 11.05
N SER A 54 8.09 -7.16 11.75
CA SER A 54 8.68 -7.27 13.10
C SER A 54 7.83 -7.95 14.17
N HIS A 55 6.53 -8.04 13.98
CA HIS A 55 5.59 -8.72 14.87
C HIS A 55 4.85 -9.83 14.11
N ALA A 56 5.60 -10.61 13.32
CA ALA A 56 5.04 -11.60 12.39
C ALA A 56 4.12 -12.61 13.10
N ASP A 57 4.55 -13.17 14.23
CA ASP A 57 3.76 -14.18 14.96
C ASP A 57 2.45 -13.59 15.50
N GLU A 58 2.49 -12.39 16.10
CA GLU A 58 1.30 -11.69 16.59
C GLU A 58 0.31 -11.45 15.45
N MET A 59 0.81 -10.92 14.34
CA MET A 59 -0.02 -10.56 13.18
C MET A 59 -0.59 -11.81 12.49
N ARG A 60 0.20 -12.86 12.34
CA ARG A 60 -0.24 -14.15 11.77
C ARG A 60 -1.34 -14.75 12.61
N ALA A 61 -1.15 -14.86 13.93
CA ALA A 61 -2.17 -15.39 14.84
C ALA A 61 -3.48 -14.58 14.79
N LEU A 62 -3.37 -13.24 14.68
CA LEU A 62 -4.50 -12.34 14.60
C LEU A 62 -5.29 -12.52 13.28
N ILE A 63 -4.60 -12.62 12.15
CA ILE A 63 -5.23 -12.77 10.83
C ILE A 63 -5.80 -14.18 10.65
N ASP A 64 -5.00 -15.21 10.94
CA ASP A 64 -5.43 -16.60 10.80
C ASP A 64 -6.63 -16.89 11.72
N GLY A 65 -6.61 -16.38 12.97
CA GLY A 65 -7.72 -16.56 13.90
C GLY A 65 -9.01 -15.85 13.46
N ALA A 66 -8.90 -14.69 12.81
CA ALA A 66 -10.07 -13.91 12.38
C ALA A 66 -10.68 -14.41 11.06
N TYR A 67 -9.85 -14.94 10.15
CA TYR A 67 -10.26 -15.21 8.76
C TYR A 67 -10.14 -16.68 8.36
N ALA A 68 -9.92 -17.62 9.31
CA ALA A 68 -9.83 -19.07 9.07
C ALA A 68 -11.01 -19.64 8.25
N ASN A 69 -12.21 -19.09 8.43
CA ASN A 69 -13.45 -19.50 7.77
C ASN A 69 -13.93 -18.51 6.72
N SER A 70 -13.09 -17.58 6.29
CA SER A 70 -13.45 -16.60 5.24
C SER A 70 -13.59 -17.31 3.89
N ALA A 71 -14.63 -16.94 3.11
CA ALA A 71 -14.75 -17.39 1.73
C ALA A 71 -13.69 -16.76 0.80
N THR A 72 -13.22 -15.54 1.15
CA THR A 72 -12.09 -14.90 0.49
C THR A 72 -10.79 -15.44 1.09
N LYS A 73 -9.83 -15.80 0.24
CA LYS A 73 -8.50 -16.21 0.70
C LYS A 73 -7.80 -15.02 1.35
N VAL A 74 -7.57 -15.10 2.67
CA VAL A 74 -6.78 -14.12 3.44
C VAL A 74 -5.53 -14.82 3.94
N GLU A 75 -4.35 -14.28 3.62
CA GLU A 75 -3.08 -14.91 3.97
C GLU A 75 -2.03 -13.87 4.36
N CYS A 76 -1.01 -14.30 5.09
CA CYS A 76 0.12 -13.47 5.51
C CYS A 76 1.35 -13.80 4.67
N VAL A 77 2.05 -12.76 4.21
CA VAL A 77 3.40 -12.85 3.63
C VAL A 77 4.36 -12.08 4.51
N GLU A 78 5.49 -12.67 4.85
CA GLU A 78 6.46 -12.06 5.73
C GLU A 78 7.53 -11.32 4.93
N GLN A 79 7.68 -10.03 5.20
CA GLN A 79 8.81 -9.22 4.78
C GLN A 79 9.91 -9.31 5.84
N THR A 80 10.86 -10.21 5.66
CA THR A 80 11.94 -10.45 6.61
C THR A 80 12.94 -9.30 6.66
N GLU A 81 13.26 -8.71 5.50
CA GLU A 81 14.09 -7.53 5.37
C GLU A 81 13.22 -6.33 5.04
N ARG A 82 13.27 -5.30 5.88
CA ARG A 82 12.42 -4.10 5.73
C ARG A 82 13.10 -3.05 4.86
N LEU A 83 13.15 -3.32 3.57
CA LEU A 83 13.81 -2.48 2.58
C LEU A 83 12.85 -1.51 1.86
N GLY A 84 11.70 -1.20 2.46
CA GLY A 84 10.74 -0.25 1.92
C GLY A 84 9.46 -0.89 1.38
N THR A 85 8.54 -0.04 0.93
CA THR A 85 7.18 -0.44 0.49
C THR A 85 7.19 -1.17 -0.86
N GLY A 86 8.07 -0.80 -1.77
CA GLY A 86 8.28 -1.50 -3.04
C GLY A 86 8.79 -2.92 -2.82
N HIS A 87 9.75 -3.11 -1.88
CA HIS A 87 10.22 -4.43 -1.50
C HIS A 87 9.11 -5.29 -0.89
N ALA A 88 8.24 -4.71 -0.02
CA ALA A 88 7.10 -5.43 0.54
C ALA A 88 6.16 -5.98 -0.54
N VAL A 89 5.85 -5.15 -1.54
CA VAL A 89 5.02 -5.56 -2.68
C VAL A 89 5.73 -6.61 -3.53
N LYS A 90 7.01 -6.44 -3.86
CA LYS A 90 7.81 -7.41 -4.62
C LYS A 90 7.78 -8.80 -3.97
N VAL A 91 8.12 -8.90 -2.67
CA VAL A 91 8.09 -10.16 -1.93
C VAL A 91 6.71 -10.80 -1.97
N THR A 92 5.64 -9.98 -1.92
CA THR A 92 4.26 -10.47 -2.00
C THR A 92 3.92 -11.01 -3.38
N LEU A 93 4.30 -10.31 -4.45
CA LEU A 93 4.07 -10.79 -5.82
C LEU A 93 4.74 -12.14 -6.06
N GLU A 94 5.99 -12.27 -5.64
CA GLU A 94 6.77 -13.50 -5.77
C GLU A 94 6.18 -14.65 -4.94
N ALA A 95 5.92 -14.45 -3.64
CA ALA A 95 5.40 -15.49 -2.75
C ALA A 95 4.00 -15.97 -3.14
N CYS A 96 3.20 -15.09 -3.71
CA CYS A 96 1.82 -15.35 -4.05
C CYS A 96 1.58 -15.69 -5.53
N GLY A 97 2.60 -15.56 -6.38
CA GLY A 97 2.48 -15.79 -7.83
C GLY A 97 1.51 -14.80 -8.49
N ILE A 98 1.47 -13.54 -8.04
CA ILE A 98 0.59 -12.51 -8.59
C ILE A 98 1.26 -11.92 -9.84
N THR A 99 0.68 -12.17 -11.00
CA THR A 99 1.24 -11.76 -12.30
C THR A 99 0.23 -11.06 -13.20
N GLN A 100 -1.03 -10.90 -12.76
CA GLN A 100 -2.09 -10.29 -13.58
C GLN A 100 -3.28 -9.88 -12.72
N GLY A 101 -4.22 -9.19 -13.33
CA GLY A 101 -5.43 -8.66 -12.69
C GLY A 101 -5.18 -7.40 -11.87
N PRO A 102 -6.22 -6.73 -11.38
CA PRO A 102 -6.08 -5.55 -10.55
C PRO A 102 -5.42 -5.87 -9.21
N VAL A 103 -4.40 -5.10 -8.84
CA VAL A 103 -3.72 -5.18 -7.53
C VAL A 103 -3.93 -3.87 -6.79
N VAL A 104 -4.59 -3.91 -5.63
CA VAL A 104 -4.77 -2.74 -4.77
C VAL A 104 -3.81 -2.84 -3.58
N VAL A 105 -2.97 -1.83 -3.40
CA VAL A 105 -2.02 -1.76 -2.27
C VAL A 105 -2.50 -0.70 -1.29
N LEU A 106 -2.69 -1.11 -0.03
CA LEU A 106 -3.24 -0.28 1.04
C LEU A 106 -2.32 -0.31 2.26
N ASN A 107 -2.18 0.82 2.95
CA ASN A 107 -1.52 0.84 4.25
C ASN A 107 -2.40 0.22 5.33
N GLY A 108 -1.82 -0.60 6.21
CA GLY A 108 -2.51 -1.30 7.29
C GLY A 108 -3.07 -0.40 8.41
N ASP A 109 -2.82 0.90 8.34
CA ASP A 109 -3.26 1.91 9.31
C ASP A 109 -4.34 2.88 8.77
N LEU A 110 -5.12 2.44 7.79
CA LEU A 110 -6.22 3.19 7.17
C LEU A 110 -7.60 2.61 7.55
N PRO A 111 -7.98 2.55 8.83
CA PRO A 111 -9.18 1.84 9.30
C PRO A 111 -10.50 2.43 8.80
N LEU A 112 -10.48 3.65 8.24
CA LEU A 112 -11.66 4.34 7.72
C LEU A 112 -11.88 4.14 6.22
N ILE A 113 -11.00 3.38 5.52
CA ILE A 113 -11.23 3.09 4.12
C ILE A 113 -12.52 2.28 3.94
N THR A 114 -13.33 2.66 2.96
CA THR A 114 -14.60 1.98 2.71
C THR A 114 -14.48 0.94 1.59
N ALA A 115 -15.36 -0.05 1.61
CA ALA A 115 -15.43 -1.05 0.54
C ALA A 115 -15.70 -0.42 -0.83
N ASP A 116 -16.57 0.61 -0.90
CA ASP A 116 -16.85 1.33 -2.14
C ASP A 116 -15.62 2.05 -2.69
N THR A 117 -14.81 2.63 -1.81
CA THR A 117 -13.54 3.27 -2.20
C THR A 117 -12.59 2.24 -2.79
N VAL A 118 -12.40 1.09 -2.11
CA VAL A 118 -11.53 0.01 -2.60
C VAL A 118 -12.02 -0.54 -3.94
N ALA A 119 -13.33 -0.78 -4.09
CA ALA A 119 -13.91 -1.30 -5.32
C ALA A 119 -13.71 -0.34 -6.51
N LYS A 120 -14.01 0.95 -6.31
CA LYS A 120 -13.80 1.98 -7.35
C LYS A 120 -12.32 2.07 -7.73
N PHE A 121 -11.44 2.01 -6.73
CA PHE A 121 -10.01 2.11 -6.94
C PHE A 121 -9.47 0.93 -7.77
N ALA A 122 -9.88 -0.30 -7.46
CA ALA A 122 -9.52 -1.46 -8.27
C ALA A 122 -10.08 -1.39 -9.71
N GLN A 123 -11.26 -0.78 -9.89
CA GLN A 123 -11.89 -0.61 -11.19
C GLN A 123 -11.09 0.32 -12.12
N THR A 124 -10.35 1.30 -11.59
CA THR A 124 -9.58 2.25 -12.41
C THR A 124 -8.53 1.57 -13.30
N VAL A 125 -8.01 0.44 -12.87
CA VAL A 125 -6.98 -0.31 -13.60
C VAL A 125 -7.52 -1.62 -14.22
N ALA A 126 -8.77 -1.98 -13.93
CA ALA A 126 -9.34 -3.25 -14.38
C ALA A 126 -9.57 -3.33 -15.90
N THR A 127 -9.67 -2.17 -16.58
CA THR A 127 -9.85 -2.10 -18.05
C THR A 127 -8.52 -2.21 -18.80
N GLY A 128 -7.38 -2.09 -18.12
CA GLY A 128 -6.05 -2.04 -18.73
C GLY A 128 -5.73 -0.70 -19.43
N GLU A 129 -6.59 0.31 -19.32
CA GLU A 129 -6.34 1.64 -19.86
C GLU A 129 -5.33 2.42 -19.02
N LEU A 130 -5.27 2.14 -17.71
CA LEU A 130 -4.32 2.74 -16.78
C LEU A 130 -3.44 1.65 -16.17
N ALA A 131 -2.13 1.85 -16.23
CA ALA A 131 -1.16 0.96 -15.58
C ALA A 131 -1.18 1.09 -14.06
N CYS A 132 -1.42 2.31 -13.56
CA CYS A 132 -1.54 2.57 -12.13
C CYS A 132 -2.40 3.80 -11.82
N THR A 133 -2.91 3.85 -10.59
CA THR A 133 -3.55 5.02 -9.98
C THR A 133 -3.08 5.16 -8.53
N VAL A 134 -3.08 6.39 -8.03
CA VAL A 134 -2.74 6.71 -6.64
C VAL A 134 -3.86 7.54 -6.02
N MET A 135 -4.13 7.29 -4.75
CA MET A 135 -5.02 8.13 -3.96
C MET A 135 -4.23 9.32 -3.41
N THR A 136 -4.73 10.51 -3.65
CA THR A 136 -4.12 11.76 -3.15
C THR A 136 -5.01 12.45 -2.12
N MET A 137 -4.43 13.35 -1.36
CA MET A 137 -5.13 14.18 -0.38
C MET A 137 -4.42 15.54 -0.24
N THR A 138 -5.17 16.53 0.25
CA THR A 138 -4.60 17.85 0.62
C THR A 138 -4.83 18.06 2.12
N PRO A 139 -3.93 17.58 2.98
CA PRO A 139 -4.06 17.75 4.42
C PRO A 139 -3.77 19.20 4.84
N PRO A 140 -4.31 19.67 6.00
CA PRO A 140 -3.99 21.00 6.52
C PRO A 140 -2.49 21.23 6.78
N ASP A 141 -1.78 20.18 7.20
CA ASP A 141 -0.32 20.14 7.33
C ASP A 141 0.21 18.98 6.49
N PRO A 142 0.89 19.27 5.37
CA PRO A 142 1.46 18.25 4.50
C PRO A 142 2.75 17.62 5.02
N PHE A 143 3.28 18.08 6.17
CA PHE A 143 4.53 17.56 6.71
C PHE A 143 4.49 16.05 6.97
N GLY A 144 5.51 15.35 6.50
CA GLY A 144 5.67 13.89 6.67
C GLY A 144 5.04 13.03 5.58
N TYR A 145 4.35 13.63 4.60
CA TYR A 145 3.78 12.92 3.45
C TYR A 145 4.65 13.12 2.20
N GLY A 146 4.62 12.15 1.30
CA GLY A 146 5.12 12.30 -0.06
C GLY A 146 4.30 13.35 -0.83
N ARG A 147 4.96 14.15 -1.66
CA ARG A 147 4.35 15.22 -2.45
C ARG A 147 4.08 14.78 -3.87
N ILE A 148 2.91 15.10 -4.39
CA ILE A 148 2.57 14.88 -5.78
C ILE A 148 3.20 15.98 -6.62
N LYS A 149 4.06 15.60 -7.57
CA LYS A 149 4.59 16.52 -8.59
C LYS A 149 3.87 16.25 -9.90
N LEU A 150 3.21 17.29 -10.43
CA LEU A 150 2.57 17.22 -11.74
C LEU A 150 3.54 17.65 -12.83
N GLY A 151 3.43 17.01 -13.98
CA GLY A 151 4.08 17.41 -15.22
C GLY A 151 3.38 18.59 -15.89
N ALA A 152 3.96 19.10 -16.98
CA ALA A 152 3.38 20.20 -17.76
C ALA A 152 2.04 19.81 -18.44
N ASP A 153 1.77 18.54 -18.59
CA ASP A 153 0.53 17.94 -19.12
C ASP A 153 -0.57 17.78 -18.04
N GLY A 154 -0.28 18.15 -16.79
CA GLY A 154 -1.19 17.99 -15.66
C GLY A 154 -1.30 16.56 -15.13
N GLN A 155 -0.54 15.61 -15.68
CA GLN A 155 -0.46 14.26 -15.17
C GLN A 155 0.58 14.17 -14.05
N ILE A 156 0.45 13.14 -13.19
CA ILE A 156 1.46 12.90 -12.15
C ILE A 156 2.79 12.58 -12.83
N GLU A 157 3.81 13.40 -12.56
CA GLU A 157 5.17 13.15 -12.99
C GLU A 157 5.83 12.13 -12.06
N ARG A 158 5.79 12.41 -10.74
CA ARG A 158 6.30 11.51 -9.70
C ARG A 158 5.80 11.91 -8.33
N ILE A 159 6.07 11.06 -7.34
CA ILE A 159 5.91 11.36 -5.92
C ILE A 159 7.29 11.60 -5.31
N ILE A 160 7.44 12.70 -4.56
CA ILE A 160 8.68 13.05 -3.87
C ILE A 160 8.44 12.85 -2.38
N GLU A 161 9.12 11.89 -1.77
CA GLU A 161 8.98 11.65 -0.33
C GLU A 161 9.47 12.85 0.49
N GLN A 162 8.88 13.09 1.67
CA GLN A 162 9.18 14.27 2.51
C GLN A 162 10.68 14.49 2.74
N LYS A 163 11.45 13.42 2.88
CA LYS A 163 12.90 13.49 3.15
C LYS A 163 13.73 13.82 1.93
N ASP A 164 13.17 13.62 0.74
CA ASP A 164 13.79 13.90 -0.56
C ASP A 164 13.33 15.23 -1.15
N CYS A 165 12.34 15.92 -0.49
CA CYS A 165 11.88 17.24 -0.91
C CYS A 165 12.94 18.32 -0.65
N THR A 166 13.14 19.19 -1.63
CA THR A 166 13.79 20.49 -1.35
C THR A 166 12.88 21.37 -0.48
N PRO A 167 13.43 22.39 0.22
CA PRO A 167 12.60 23.32 0.99
C PRO A 167 11.51 23.99 0.16
N GLU A 168 11.77 24.34 -1.11
CA GLU A 168 10.82 24.93 -2.03
C GLU A 168 9.70 23.93 -2.40
N GLN A 169 10.04 22.68 -2.73
CA GLN A 169 9.06 21.65 -3.03
C GLN A 169 8.16 21.37 -1.82
N ALA A 170 8.73 21.27 -0.61
CA ALA A 170 7.96 21.05 0.61
C ALA A 170 6.98 22.20 0.90
N ALA A 171 7.32 23.45 0.51
CA ALA A 171 6.48 24.62 0.71
C ALA A 171 5.40 24.81 -0.36
N THR A 172 5.64 24.35 -1.59
CA THR A 172 4.77 24.64 -2.75
C THR A 172 3.88 23.47 -3.16
N LEU A 173 4.33 22.22 -2.97
CA LEU A 173 3.57 21.03 -3.31
C LEU A 173 2.68 20.64 -2.12
N LEU A 174 1.40 20.98 -2.19
CA LEU A 174 0.45 20.74 -1.09
C LEU A 174 -0.35 19.45 -1.24
N GLU A 175 -0.48 18.94 -2.46
CA GLU A 175 -1.11 17.65 -2.71
C GLU A 175 -0.17 16.53 -2.31
N CYS A 176 -0.69 15.57 -1.53
CA CYS A 176 0.07 14.54 -0.89
C CYS A 176 -0.39 13.14 -1.30
N ASN A 177 0.56 12.22 -1.27
CA ASN A 177 0.32 10.79 -1.41
C ASN A 177 -0.38 10.25 -0.16
N ALA A 178 -1.55 9.62 -0.34
CA ALA A 178 -2.26 8.95 0.75
C ALA A 178 -1.76 7.51 1.01
N GLY A 179 -0.78 7.02 0.22
CA GLY A 179 -0.20 5.70 0.38
C GLY A 179 -1.10 4.54 -0.06
N CYS A 180 -2.09 4.82 -0.91
CA CYS A 180 -2.96 3.82 -1.52
C CYS A 180 -2.77 3.83 -3.03
N TYR A 181 -2.62 2.63 -3.62
CA TYR A 181 -2.36 2.46 -5.04
C TYR A 181 -3.23 1.36 -5.62
N ALA A 182 -3.60 1.51 -6.89
CA ALA A 182 -4.08 0.40 -7.70
C ALA A 182 -3.18 0.27 -8.92
N PHE A 183 -2.85 -0.96 -9.27
CA PHE A 183 -1.98 -1.31 -10.40
C PHE A 183 -2.64 -2.33 -11.29
N ASP A 184 -2.39 -2.24 -12.59
CA ASP A 184 -2.46 -3.41 -13.44
C ASP A 184 -1.39 -4.41 -12.98
N GLY A 185 -1.81 -5.61 -12.58
CA GLY A 185 -0.91 -6.58 -11.97
C GLY A 185 0.16 -7.12 -12.92
N ALA A 186 -0.12 -7.15 -14.24
CA ALA A 186 0.88 -7.56 -15.22
C ALA A 186 1.97 -6.50 -15.35
N GLN A 187 1.60 -5.24 -15.43
CA GLN A 187 2.56 -4.13 -15.46
C GLN A 187 3.36 -4.04 -14.17
N LEU A 188 2.69 -4.17 -13.02
CA LEU A 188 3.38 -4.18 -11.72
C LEU A 188 4.39 -5.32 -11.62
N ALA A 189 4.00 -6.55 -11.98
CA ALA A 189 4.89 -7.71 -11.89
C ALA A 189 6.07 -7.62 -12.87
N ALA A 190 5.86 -7.05 -14.06
CA ALA A 190 6.91 -6.88 -15.06
C ALA A 190 7.98 -5.86 -14.62
N HIS A 191 7.58 -4.80 -13.93
CA HIS A 191 8.42 -3.63 -13.69
C HIS A 191 8.82 -3.42 -12.21
N ILE A 192 8.29 -4.17 -11.25
CA ILE A 192 8.58 -3.99 -9.81
C ILE A 192 10.09 -4.06 -9.47
N ASN A 193 10.86 -4.79 -10.27
CA ASN A 193 12.31 -4.93 -10.10
C ASN A 193 13.11 -3.72 -10.59
N GLU A 194 12.48 -2.75 -11.24
CA GLU A 194 13.12 -1.51 -11.72
C GLU A 194 13.17 -0.44 -10.62
N ILE A 195 12.45 -0.63 -9.51
CA ILE A 195 12.53 0.28 -8.37
C ILE A 195 13.96 0.27 -7.82
N GLY A 196 14.56 1.45 -7.76
CA GLY A 196 15.87 1.68 -7.13
C GLY A 196 15.75 2.00 -5.64
N ASN A 197 16.90 2.16 -4.98
CA ASN A 197 16.99 2.59 -3.59
C ASN A 197 17.94 3.79 -3.38
N ASP A 198 18.22 4.53 -4.44
CA ASP A 198 19.04 5.74 -4.40
C ASP A 198 18.19 6.95 -3.92
N ASN A 199 17.88 6.95 -2.64
CA ASN A 199 17.07 7.97 -1.96
C ASN A 199 17.53 8.15 -0.51
N ALA A 200 16.99 9.15 0.19
CA ALA A 200 17.40 9.53 1.55
C ALA A 200 17.28 8.42 2.61
N GLN A 201 16.49 7.37 2.34
CA GLN A 201 16.28 6.24 3.27
C GLN A 201 16.98 4.95 2.81
N SER A 202 17.55 4.91 1.61
CA SER A 202 18.07 3.70 0.95
C SER A 202 17.03 2.58 0.89
N GLU A 203 15.78 2.94 0.64
CA GLU A 203 14.62 2.04 0.57
C GLU A 203 14.05 1.96 -0.85
N TYR A 204 13.45 0.83 -1.20
CA TYR A 204 12.69 0.65 -2.43
C TYR A 204 11.30 1.25 -2.25
N TYR A 205 11.06 2.44 -2.81
CA TYR A 205 9.80 3.15 -2.67
C TYR A 205 8.76 2.68 -3.70
N LEU A 206 7.61 2.19 -3.25
CA LEU A 206 6.52 1.83 -4.16
C LEU A 206 6.02 3.02 -5.01
N PRO A 207 5.99 4.26 -4.49
CA PRO A 207 5.69 5.46 -5.28
C PRO A 207 6.46 5.59 -6.60
N ASP A 208 7.69 5.08 -6.69
CA ASP A 208 8.51 5.18 -7.91
C ASP A 208 7.90 4.41 -9.09
N MET A 209 7.01 3.45 -8.82
CA MET A 209 6.25 2.76 -9.87
C MET A 209 5.43 3.69 -10.74
N LEU A 210 4.99 4.87 -10.22
CA LEU A 210 4.24 5.83 -11.04
C LEU A 210 5.11 6.46 -12.13
N GLU A 211 6.40 6.66 -11.87
CA GLU A 211 7.37 7.15 -12.86
C GLU A 211 7.78 6.04 -13.82
N ILE A 212 7.97 4.82 -13.30
CA ILE A 212 8.38 3.64 -14.09
C ILE A 212 7.28 3.24 -15.09
N LEU A 213 6.01 3.33 -14.70
CA LEU A 213 4.87 2.91 -15.53
C LEU A 213 4.28 4.03 -16.41
N LYS A 214 4.90 5.19 -16.48
CA LYS A 214 4.50 6.31 -17.34
C LYS A 214 4.97 6.11 -18.77
#